data_c39db26eed910ac0f42c52edca13b2e4
#
_entry.id   c39db26eed910ac0f42c52edca13b2e4
#
_cell.length_a   1.000
_cell.length_b   1.000
_cell.length_c   1.000
_cell.angle_alpha   90.00
_cell.angle_beta   90.00
_cell.angle_gamma   90.00
#
_symmetry.space_group_name_H-M   'P 1'
#
loop_
_entity.id
_entity.type
_entity.pdbx_description
1 polymer ?
#
loop_
_entity_poly.entity_id
_entity_poly.type
_entity_poly.pdbx_seq_one_letter_code
_entity_poly.pdbx_strand_id
1 'polypeptide(L)'
;MSLLPLTVACWNYDRTLPLYDGRVTIEGCDMRYFDLEPEEMFHRALHHQEFDVTELSFSNYTSMRARGDCPYIAIPVFPGRKVRHSAIYVRTDRGIKTPADLKGKKVGAPEYQVSAVAWVRGMLKDEYGVLPTDFTWHSGGLEQAGRTEKVSFTPPKGVSLTSIPAGRTLSDMLEKGEIDALIAPRAPSCFIKKVANVGRLFPDFVATEKDYYKRTGIYPIMHVIGILESKLKANPWLAASVYKAFDKAKDMALDDMRNVTIPKITHPWSDALAAEMEALFGRDFWPYGIDANRVTIEAFLRYHHEQGLSVKHLSIEEAFAASTMEQSRI
;
A
#
# COMPACT_ATOMS: atom_id res chain seq x y z
N MET A 1 16.56 31.38 14.39
CA MET A 1 16.80 30.72 13.09
C MET A 1 15.49 30.75 12.34
N SER A 2 15.50 31.01 11.02
CA SER A 2 14.28 30.90 10.22
C SER A 2 13.89 29.42 10.08
N LEU A 3 12.59 29.15 10.13
CA LEU A 3 12.05 27.80 9.87
C LEU A 3 12.32 27.40 8.43
N LEU A 4 12.56 26.11 8.19
CA LEU A 4 12.74 25.56 6.85
C LEU A 4 11.36 25.45 6.15
N PRO A 5 11.13 26.15 5.03
CA PRO A 5 9.90 25.94 4.23
C PRO A 5 9.84 24.49 3.75
N LEU A 6 8.72 23.82 4.01
CA LEU A 6 8.54 22.40 3.72
C LEU A 6 7.14 22.13 3.15
N THR A 7 7.09 21.54 1.96
CA THR A 7 5.85 21.03 1.38
C THR A 7 5.68 19.55 1.70
N VAL A 8 4.52 19.17 2.27
CA VAL A 8 4.17 17.81 2.65
C VAL A 8 2.90 17.40 1.93
N ALA A 9 2.92 16.29 1.19
CA ALA A 9 1.74 15.72 0.57
C ALA A 9 1.47 14.32 1.12
N CYS A 10 0.30 14.12 1.68
CA CYS A 10 -0.16 12.82 2.15
C CYS A 10 -1.68 12.82 2.19
N TRP A 11 -2.29 11.64 2.02
CA TRP A 11 -3.73 11.54 2.11
C TRP A 11 -4.20 11.77 3.56
N ASN A 12 -5.44 12.26 3.71
CA ASN A 12 -6.02 12.62 4.99
C ASN A 12 -6.54 11.37 5.73
N TYR A 13 -5.63 10.60 6.29
CA TYR A 13 -5.95 9.53 7.22
C TYR A 13 -6.18 10.09 8.62
N ASP A 14 -6.89 9.38 9.50
CA ASP A 14 -6.98 9.70 10.93
C ASP A 14 -5.61 9.91 11.58
N ARG A 15 -4.64 9.05 11.24
CA ARG A 15 -3.23 9.07 11.72
C ARG A 15 -2.35 10.13 11.07
N THR A 16 -2.82 10.88 10.09
CA THR A 16 -2.13 12.03 9.49
C THR A 16 -2.91 13.33 9.67
N LEU A 17 -4.16 13.25 10.10
CA LEU A 17 -5.03 14.40 10.35
C LEU A 17 -4.40 15.44 11.30
N PRO A 18 -3.70 15.05 12.41
CA PRO A 18 -3.03 16.01 13.28
C PRO A 18 -1.94 16.84 12.61
N LEU A 19 -1.33 16.34 11.52
CA LEU A 19 -0.39 17.11 10.69
C LEU A 19 -1.16 18.10 9.80
N TYR A 20 -2.26 17.64 9.19
CA TYR A 20 -3.07 18.45 8.30
C TYR A 20 -3.72 19.65 9.03
N ASP A 21 -4.26 19.44 10.23
CA ASP A 21 -4.94 20.47 11.01
C ASP A 21 -4.01 21.28 11.94
N GLY A 22 -2.70 21.02 11.93
CA GLY A 22 -1.68 21.77 12.64
C GLY A 22 -1.53 21.44 14.12
N ARG A 23 -2.23 20.41 14.66
CA ARG A 23 -2.03 19.91 16.03
C ARG A 23 -0.64 19.32 16.24
N VAL A 24 -0.05 18.81 15.16
CA VAL A 24 1.34 18.34 15.11
C VAL A 24 2.07 19.09 14.02
N THR A 25 3.27 19.57 14.31
CA THR A 25 4.17 20.25 13.37
C THR A 25 5.47 19.49 13.25
N ILE A 26 6.17 19.65 12.11
CA ILE A 26 7.51 19.11 11.91
C ILE A 26 8.50 20.09 12.54
N GLU A 27 9.26 19.65 13.54
CA GLU A 27 10.22 20.47 14.26
C GLU A 27 11.25 21.11 13.30
N GLY A 28 11.48 22.41 13.45
CA GLY A 28 12.38 23.20 12.60
C GLY A 28 11.82 23.61 11.23
N CYS A 29 10.57 23.27 10.93
CA CYS A 29 9.95 23.50 9.62
C CYS A 29 8.74 24.45 9.70
N ASP A 30 8.57 25.25 8.62
CA ASP A 30 7.33 25.91 8.25
C ASP A 30 6.61 25.03 7.21
N MET A 31 5.68 24.21 7.70
CA MET A 31 5.04 23.15 6.93
C MET A 31 3.80 23.65 6.21
N ARG A 32 3.74 23.38 4.89
CA ARG A 32 2.50 23.45 4.11
C ARG A 32 2.07 22.03 3.75
N TYR A 33 0.90 21.61 4.25
CA TYR A 33 0.34 20.28 3.99
C TYR A 33 -0.66 20.29 2.83
N PHE A 34 -0.58 19.29 1.96
CA PHE A 34 -1.49 19.07 0.84
C PHE A 34 -2.20 17.72 1.04
N ASP A 35 -3.51 17.78 1.23
CA ASP A 35 -4.39 16.61 1.24
C ASP A 35 -4.78 16.29 -0.20
N LEU A 36 -4.23 15.20 -0.74
CA LEU A 36 -4.41 14.79 -2.12
C LEU A 36 -4.77 13.30 -2.21
N GLU A 37 -5.61 12.96 -3.16
CA GLU A 37 -5.87 11.56 -3.52
C GLU A 37 -4.55 10.86 -3.94
N PRO A 38 -4.32 9.59 -3.52
CA PRO A 38 -3.05 8.91 -3.77
C PRO A 38 -2.63 8.87 -5.24
N GLU A 39 -3.58 8.68 -6.16
CA GLU A 39 -3.29 8.59 -7.60
C GLU A 39 -2.71 9.89 -8.15
N GLU A 40 -3.31 11.04 -7.80
CA GLU A 40 -2.85 12.36 -8.18
C GLU A 40 -1.51 12.68 -7.52
N MET A 41 -1.41 12.45 -6.21
CA MET A 41 -0.22 12.71 -5.42
C MET A 41 1.00 11.95 -5.96
N PHE A 42 0.86 10.65 -6.23
CA PHE A 42 1.96 9.83 -6.78
C PHE A 42 2.40 10.32 -8.16
N HIS A 43 1.46 10.72 -9.00
CA HIS A 43 1.78 11.28 -10.31
C HIS A 43 2.60 12.57 -10.18
N ARG A 44 2.13 13.53 -9.38
CA ARG A 44 2.79 14.83 -9.16
C ARG A 44 4.16 14.68 -8.51
N ALA A 45 4.28 13.77 -7.53
CA ALA A 45 5.54 13.48 -6.87
C ALA A 45 6.57 12.87 -7.82
N LEU A 46 6.22 11.81 -8.53
CA LEU A 46 7.19 11.04 -9.32
C LEU A 46 7.56 11.71 -10.64
N HIS A 47 6.63 12.43 -11.27
CA HIS A 47 6.88 13.09 -12.56
C HIS A 47 7.31 14.56 -12.42
N HIS A 48 6.89 15.26 -11.37
CA HIS A 48 7.13 16.69 -11.21
C HIS A 48 7.97 17.05 -9.99
N GLN A 49 8.22 16.09 -9.07
CA GLN A 49 8.96 16.31 -7.81
C GLN A 49 8.40 17.50 -7.00
N GLU A 50 7.08 17.64 -7.00
CA GLU A 50 6.42 18.86 -6.54
C GLU A 50 6.46 19.04 -5.01
N PHE A 51 6.68 17.94 -4.26
CA PHE A 51 6.63 17.95 -2.81
C PHE A 51 7.99 17.59 -2.20
N ASP A 52 8.38 18.27 -1.11
CA ASP A 52 9.59 17.95 -0.35
C ASP A 52 9.46 16.62 0.41
N VAL A 53 8.27 16.37 0.97
CA VAL A 53 7.90 15.14 1.68
C VAL A 53 6.58 14.64 1.09
N THR A 54 6.49 13.36 0.76
CA THR A 54 5.28 12.84 0.11
C THR A 54 5.04 11.37 0.42
N GLU A 55 3.76 11.01 0.47
CA GLU A 55 3.35 9.60 0.42
C GLU A 55 3.60 9.05 -0.99
N LEU A 56 4.11 7.82 -1.07
CA LEU A 56 4.46 7.12 -2.31
C LEU A 56 3.91 5.69 -2.30
N SER A 57 3.54 5.19 -3.47
CA SER A 57 3.31 3.75 -3.65
C SER A 57 4.60 2.98 -3.35
N PHE A 58 4.55 2.01 -2.43
CA PHE A 58 5.75 1.27 -2.04
C PHE A 58 6.33 0.48 -3.22
N SER A 59 5.49 -0.04 -4.11
CA SER A 59 5.95 -0.76 -5.29
C SER A 59 6.65 0.16 -6.31
N ASN A 60 6.03 1.30 -6.67
CA ASN A 60 6.65 2.23 -7.61
C ASN A 60 7.95 2.80 -7.06
N TYR A 61 7.95 3.13 -5.76
CA TYR A 61 9.16 3.56 -5.06
C TYR A 61 10.27 2.50 -5.16
N THR A 62 9.96 1.24 -4.83
CA THR A 62 10.93 0.13 -4.87
C THR A 62 11.47 -0.09 -6.29
N SER A 63 10.61 -0.03 -7.33
CA SER A 63 11.03 -0.12 -8.73
C SER A 63 12.06 0.95 -9.10
N MET A 64 11.71 2.22 -8.82
CA MET A 64 12.57 3.36 -9.17
C MET A 64 13.85 3.37 -8.33
N ARG A 65 13.74 3.04 -7.04
CA ARG A 65 14.91 2.95 -6.15
C ARG A 65 15.90 1.89 -6.61
N ALA A 66 15.40 0.72 -7.03
CA ALA A 66 16.24 -0.35 -7.55
C ALA A 66 16.96 0.03 -8.86
N ARG A 67 16.37 0.89 -9.69
CA ARG A 67 16.99 1.44 -10.90
C ARG A 67 17.96 2.60 -10.63
N GLY A 68 17.85 3.24 -9.45
CA GLY A 68 18.65 4.43 -9.10
C GLY A 68 18.10 5.75 -9.67
N ASP A 69 16.86 5.78 -10.12
CA ASP A 69 16.19 6.95 -10.71
C ASP A 69 15.09 7.57 -9.82
N CYS A 70 14.96 7.11 -8.57
CA CYS A 70 14.02 7.68 -7.62
C CYS A 70 14.57 8.98 -7.02
N PRO A 71 13.87 10.12 -7.14
CA PRO A 71 14.32 11.38 -6.55
C PRO A 71 14.09 11.45 -5.04
N TYR A 72 13.35 10.50 -4.48
CA TYR A 72 13.00 10.41 -3.06
C TYR A 72 13.74 9.28 -2.37
N ILE A 73 14.03 9.47 -1.08
CA ILE A 73 14.43 8.40 -0.17
C ILE A 73 13.33 8.19 0.88
N ALA A 74 12.89 6.95 1.07
CA ALA A 74 11.86 6.65 2.06
C ALA A 74 12.39 6.71 3.48
N ILE A 75 11.52 7.08 4.40
CA ILE A 75 11.65 6.86 5.83
C ILE A 75 10.64 5.78 6.27
N PRO A 76 10.86 5.05 7.38
CA PRO A 76 10.01 3.92 7.76
C PRO A 76 8.69 4.37 8.41
N VAL A 77 7.97 5.22 7.70
CA VAL A 77 6.61 5.68 8.01
C VAL A 77 5.67 5.10 6.96
N PHE A 78 4.66 4.35 7.41
CA PHE A 78 3.78 3.55 6.57
C PHE A 78 2.32 3.98 6.71
N PRO A 79 1.90 5.10 6.07
CA PRO A 79 0.55 5.62 6.24
C PRO A 79 -0.52 4.70 5.66
N GLY A 80 -0.22 3.93 4.61
CA GLY A 80 -1.15 3.01 3.98
C GLY A 80 -0.77 1.55 4.20
N ARG A 81 -1.62 0.78 4.92
CA ARG A 81 -1.47 -0.67 5.15
C ARG A 81 -2.78 -1.39 4.94
N LYS A 82 -2.74 -2.61 4.43
CA LYS A 82 -3.91 -3.49 4.37
C LYS A 82 -3.52 -4.91 3.99
N VAL A 83 -3.98 -5.92 4.72
CA VAL A 83 -3.96 -7.31 4.27
C VAL A 83 -4.90 -7.45 3.07
N ARG A 84 -4.60 -8.33 2.10
CA ARG A 84 -5.18 -8.23 0.75
C ARG A 84 -5.93 -9.48 0.28
N HIS A 85 -6.29 -10.40 1.15
CA HIS A 85 -7.22 -11.49 0.79
C HIS A 85 -8.57 -10.93 0.34
N SER A 86 -9.01 -9.84 0.97
CA SER A 86 -10.24 -9.10 0.62
C SER A 86 -10.21 -8.43 -0.75
N ALA A 87 -9.03 -8.36 -1.41
CA ALA A 87 -8.84 -7.68 -2.69
C ALA A 87 -9.02 -8.60 -3.92
N ILE A 88 -9.36 -9.88 -3.71
CA ILE A 88 -9.55 -10.86 -4.78
C ILE A 88 -11.04 -11.10 -5.01
N TYR A 89 -11.53 -10.64 -6.14
CA TYR A 89 -12.92 -10.81 -6.58
C TYR A 89 -12.99 -11.87 -7.68
N VAL A 90 -14.05 -12.67 -7.69
CA VAL A 90 -14.19 -13.81 -8.61
C VAL A 90 -15.60 -13.92 -9.17
N ARG A 91 -15.70 -14.57 -10.31
CA ARG A 91 -16.95 -15.10 -10.82
C ARG A 91 -17.30 -16.38 -10.07
N THR A 92 -18.39 -16.35 -9.30
CA THR A 92 -18.83 -17.50 -8.48
C THR A 92 -19.41 -18.65 -9.30
N ASP A 93 -19.84 -18.37 -10.54
CA ASP A 93 -20.34 -19.35 -11.51
C ASP A 93 -19.23 -20.04 -12.34
N ARG A 94 -17.94 -19.76 -12.07
CA ARG A 94 -16.80 -20.34 -12.79
C ARG A 94 -16.05 -21.41 -11.98
N GLY A 95 -16.65 -21.88 -10.87
CA GLY A 95 -16.08 -22.93 -10.04
C GLY A 95 -14.86 -22.49 -9.21
N ILE A 96 -14.61 -21.19 -9.08
CA ILE A 96 -13.49 -20.64 -8.32
C ILE A 96 -13.89 -20.55 -6.84
N LYS A 97 -13.38 -21.46 -6.01
CA LYS A 97 -13.63 -21.55 -4.58
C LYS A 97 -12.38 -21.40 -3.72
N THR A 98 -11.23 -21.75 -4.29
CA THR A 98 -9.91 -21.69 -3.64
C THR A 98 -8.91 -20.96 -4.53
N PRO A 99 -7.78 -20.48 -4.00
CA PRO A 99 -6.72 -19.88 -4.82
C PRO A 99 -6.21 -20.80 -5.95
N ALA A 100 -6.17 -22.12 -5.73
CA ALA A 100 -5.73 -23.08 -6.75
C ALA A 100 -6.63 -23.08 -8.00
N ASP A 101 -7.90 -22.74 -7.85
CA ASP A 101 -8.87 -22.68 -8.97
C ASP A 101 -8.63 -21.47 -9.89
N LEU A 102 -7.73 -20.54 -9.52
CA LEU A 102 -7.31 -19.45 -10.39
C LEU A 102 -6.39 -19.93 -11.53
N LYS A 103 -5.78 -21.11 -11.42
CA LYS A 103 -4.91 -21.65 -12.48
C LYS A 103 -5.67 -21.80 -13.80
N GLY A 104 -5.05 -21.29 -14.88
CA GLY A 104 -5.66 -21.25 -16.22
C GLY A 104 -6.75 -20.21 -16.43
N LYS A 105 -7.04 -19.35 -15.45
CA LYS A 105 -8.10 -18.33 -15.53
C LYS A 105 -7.58 -16.99 -16.09
N LYS A 106 -8.54 -16.14 -16.48
CA LYS A 106 -8.28 -14.74 -16.86
C LYS A 106 -8.44 -13.84 -15.65
N VAL A 107 -7.35 -13.21 -15.22
CA VAL A 107 -7.31 -12.38 -14.00
C VAL A 107 -7.04 -10.91 -14.35
N GLY A 108 -7.95 -10.03 -13.96
CA GLY A 108 -7.80 -8.59 -14.13
C GLY A 108 -6.96 -7.96 -13.02
N ALA A 109 -6.20 -6.90 -13.34
CA ALA A 109 -5.54 -6.02 -12.39
C ALA A 109 -5.49 -4.59 -12.94
N PRO A 110 -5.73 -3.52 -12.14
CA PRO A 110 -5.69 -2.15 -12.64
C PRO A 110 -4.34 -1.75 -13.24
N GLU A 111 -3.28 -2.16 -12.60
CA GLU A 111 -1.89 -2.11 -13.04
C GLU A 111 -1.17 -3.32 -12.44
N TYR A 112 -0.24 -3.91 -13.17
CA TYR A 112 0.52 -5.06 -12.67
C TYR A 112 1.44 -4.68 -11.51
N GLN A 113 1.96 -3.44 -11.50
CA GLN A 113 2.90 -2.94 -10.50
C GLN A 113 2.26 -2.35 -9.24
N VAL A 114 0.94 -2.24 -9.14
CA VAL A 114 0.29 -1.71 -7.91
C VAL A 114 0.69 -2.53 -6.69
N SER A 115 1.08 -1.86 -5.59
CA SER A 115 1.54 -2.52 -4.34
C SER A 115 0.58 -3.62 -3.87
N ALA A 116 -0.73 -3.37 -3.93
CA ALA A 116 -1.73 -4.36 -3.54
C ALA A 116 -1.68 -5.63 -4.41
N VAL A 117 -1.46 -5.48 -5.72
CA VAL A 117 -1.37 -6.61 -6.66
C VAL A 117 -0.05 -7.37 -6.48
N ALA A 118 1.06 -6.65 -6.23
CA ALA A 118 2.34 -7.27 -5.89
C ALA A 118 2.27 -8.10 -4.60
N TRP A 119 1.62 -7.56 -3.56
CA TRP A 119 1.37 -8.30 -2.31
C TRP A 119 0.50 -9.54 -2.52
N VAL A 120 -0.58 -9.43 -3.28
CA VAL A 120 -1.47 -10.58 -3.55
C VAL A 120 -0.72 -11.68 -4.29
N ARG A 121 0.11 -11.35 -5.29
CA ARG A 121 0.91 -12.36 -6.00
C ARG A 121 1.92 -13.06 -5.08
N GLY A 122 2.60 -12.30 -4.21
CA GLY A 122 3.52 -12.88 -3.23
C GLY A 122 2.80 -13.80 -2.25
N MET A 123 1.67 -13.36 -1.71
CA MET A 123 0.82 -14.15 -0.83
C MET A 123 0.28 -15.43 -1.52
N LEU A 124 -0.23 -15.30 -2.75
CA LEU A 124 -0.73 -16.45 -3.52
C LEU A 124 0.36 -17.49 -3.75
N LYS A 125 1.60 -17.05 -4.03
CA LYS A 125 2.74 -17.93 -4.18
C LYS A 125 3.11 -18.64 -2.88
N ASP A 126 3.33 -17.87 -1.81
CA ASP A 126 3.89 -18.41 -0.56
C ASP A 126 2.87 -19.24 0.22
N GLU A 127 1.61 -18.81 0.27
CA GLU A 127 0.58 -19.47 1.08
C GLU A 127 -0.17 -20.57 0.31
N TYR A 128 -0.30 -20.42 -1.01
CA TYR A 128 -1.19 -21.27 -1.79
C TYR A 128 -0.52 -21.95 -2.99
N GLY A 129 0.77 -21.71 -3.25
CA GLY A 129 1.49 -22.31 -4.38
C GLY A 129 0.94 -21.88 -5.75
N VAL A 130 0.33 -20.71 -5.84
CA VAL A 130 -0.22 -20.17 -7.09
C VAL A 130 0.70 -19.07 -7.62
N LEU A 131 1.28 -19.32 -8.79
CA LEU A 131 2.28 -18.46 -9.40
C LEU A 131 1.64 -17.40 -10.32
N PRO A 132 2.28 -16.23 -10.53
CA PRO A 132 1.82 -15.24 -11.51
C PRO A 132 1.72 -15.78 -12.95
N THR A 133 2.42 -16.86 -13.25
CA THR A 133 2.44 -17.54 -14.56
C THR A 133 1.31 -18.56 -14.72
N ASP A 134 0.57 -18.87 -13.66
CA ASP A 134 -0.49 -19.89 -13.69
C ASP A 134 -1.79 -19.39 -14.36
N PHE A 135 -1.91 -18.08 -14.64
CA PHE A 135 -3.09 -17.48 -15.27
C PHE A 135 -2.70 -16.32 -16.20
N THR A 136 -3.65 -15.87 -17.02
CA THR A 136 -3.42 -14.73 -17.92
C THR A 136 -3.88 -13.43 -17.26
N TRP A 137 -3.03 -12.41 -17.34
CA TRP A 137 -3.32 -11.08 -16.78
C TRP A 137 -3.96 -10.17 -17.83
N HIS A 138 -4.97 -9.41 -17.37
CA HIS A 138 -5.63 -8.36 -18.13
C HIS A 138 -5.50 -7.05 -17.35
N SER A 139 -4.75 -6.06 -17.89
CA SER A 139 -4.53 -4.77 -17.22
C SER A 139 -5.32 -3.64 -17.84
N GLY A 140 -5.84 -2.74 -17.00
CA GLY A 140 -6.58 -1.57 -17.43
C GLY A 140 -7.42 -0.95 -16.33
N GLY A 141 -8.15 0.11 -16.64
CA GLY A 141 -8.94 0.83 -15.65
C GLY A 141 -9.99 -0.01 -14.96
N LEU A 142 -10.12 0.17 -13.64
CA LEU A 142 -11.12 -0.54 -12.84
C LEU A 142 -12.54 -0.08 -13.19
N GLU A 143 -12.79 1.22 -13.10
CA GLU A 143 -14.09 1.88 -13.36
C GLU A 143 -14.02 2.90 -14.50
N GLN A 144 -12.81 3.38 -14.83
CA GLN A 144 -12.57 4.34 -15.90
C GLN A 144 -11.59 3.73 -16.89
N ALA A 145 -11.93 3.80 -18.17
CA ALA A 145 -11.07 3.29 -19.24
C ALA A 145 -9.78 4.11 -19.39
N GLY A 146 -8.76 3.53 -20.04
CA GLY A 146 -7.55 4.26 -20.43
C GLY A 146 -6.43 4.27 -19.37
N ARG A 147 -6.56 3.55 -18.26
CA ARG A 147 -5.49 3.43 -17.27
C ARG A 147 -4.33 2.59 -17.81
N THR A 148 -3.11 3.09 -17.61
CA THR A 148 -1.85 2.42 -17.96
C THR A 148 -0.94 2.35 -16.73
N GLU A 149 0.16 1.58 -16.83
CA GLU A 149 1.19 1.52 -15.79
C GLU A 149 1.84 2.91 -15.58
N LYS A 150 2.00 3.33 -14.32
CA LYS A 150 2.62 4.62 -13.98
C LYS A 150 4.13 4.64 -14.21
N VAL A 151 4.75 3.48 -14.05
CA VAL A 151 6.18 3.27 -14.24
C VAL A 151 6.34 2.20 -15.32
N SER A 152 7.15 2.48 -16.34
CA SER A 152 7.42 1.52 -17.40
C SER A 152 8.10 0.27 -16.84
N PHE A 153 7.67 -0.91 -17.28
CA PHE A 153 8.31 -2.18 -16.96
C PHE A 153 8.11 -3.18 -18.10
N THR A 154 8.90 -4.22 -18.09
CA THR A 154 8.73 -5.37 -18.98
C THR A 154 8.18 -6.53 -18.16
N PRO A 155 7.06 -7.15 -18.57
CA PRO A 155 6.55 -8.31 -17.87
C PRO A 155 7.61 -9.42 -17.74
N PRO A 156 7.71 -10.08 -16.59
CA PRO A 156 8.68 -11.16 -16.38
C PRO A 156 8.44 -12.31 -17.36
N LYS A 157 9.50 -13.06 -17.66
CA LYS A 157 9.42 -14.24 -18.54
C LYS A 157 8.35 -15.22 -18.04
N GLY A 158 7.46 -15.62 -18.94
CA GLY A 158 6.36 -16.55 -18.65
C GLY A 158 5.08 -15.90 -18.14
N VAL A 159 5.11 -14.61 -17.79
CA VAL A 159 3.89 -13.87 -17.44
C VAL A 159 3.19 -13.40 -18.72
N SER A 160 1.95 -13.85 -18.92
CA SER A 160 1.08 -13.36 -19.99
C SER A 160 0.30 -12.13 -19.48
N LEU A 161 0.62 -10.96 -19.97
CA LEU A 161 -0.03 -9.69 -19.61
C LEU A 161 -0.52 -8.99 -20.87
N THR A 162 -1.81 -8.69 -20.93
CA THR A 162 -2.47 -8.01 -22.04
C THR A 162 -3.29 -6.84 -21.54
N SER A 163 -3.21 -5.70 -22.20
CA SER A 163 -4.09 -4.58 -21.91
C SER A 163 -5.53 -4.92 -22.36
N ILE A 164 -6.52 -4.49 -21.57
CA ILE A 164 -7.94 -4.64 -21.94
C ILE A 164 -8.26 -3.75 -23.15
N PRO A 165 -9.30 -4.09 -23.95
CA PRO A 165 -9.70 -3.30 -25.11
C PRO A 165 -10.01 -1.84 -24.74
N ALA A 166 -9.72 -0.92 -25.64
CA ALA A 166 -10.02 0.51 -25.46
C ALA A 166 -11.52 0.72 -25.12
N GLY A 167 -11.79 1.65 -24.21
CA GLY A 167 -13.15 1.95 -23.77
C GLY A 167 -13.77 0.94 -22.79
N ARG A 168 -13.06 -0.15 -22.44
CA ARG A 168 -13.54 -1.16 -21.49
C ARG A 168 -12.99 -0.90 -20.08
N THR A 169 -13.68 -1.44 -19.09
CA THR A 169 -13.24 -1.45 -17.68
C THR A 169 -13.19 -2.86 -17.12
N LEU A 170 -12.35 -3.08 -16.13
CA LEU A 170 -12.23 -4.39 -15.49
C LEU A 170 -13.50 -4.79 -14.73
N SER A 171 -14.21 -3.81 -14.14
CA SER A 171 -15.49 -4.05 -13.46
C SER A 171 -16.55 -4.55 -14.42
N ASP A 172 -16.69 -3.92 -15.60
CA ASP A 172 -17.62 -4.37 -16.66
C ASP A 172 -17.24 -5.76 -17.21
N MET A 173 -15.95 -6.01 -17.42
CA MET A 173 -15.47 -7.32 -17.91
C MET A 173 -15.70 -8.44 -16.89
N LEU A 174 -15.55 -8.17 -15.58
CA LEU A 174 -15.87 -9.15 -14.54
C LEU A 174 -17.38 -9.41 -14.49
N GLU A 175 -18.21 -8.35 -14.56
CA GLU A 175 -19.67 -8.47 -14.60
C GLU A 175 -20.15 -9.35 -15.74
N LYS A 176 -19.61 -9.13 -16.95
CA LYS A 176 -19.95 -9.88 -18.16
C LYS A 176 -19.31 -11.27 -18.26
N GLY A 177 -18.40 -11.62 -17.33
CA GLY A 177 -17.68 -12.90 -17.35
C GLY A 177 -16.64 -13.00 -18.47
N GLU A 178 -16.12 -11.90 -18.96
CA GLU A 178 -15.01 -11.84 -19.93
C GLU A 178 -13.66 -12.07 -19.26
N ILE A 179 -13.56 -11.73 -17.95
CA ILE A 179 -12.51 -12.18 -17.02
C ILE A 179 -13.15 -13.01 -15.91
N ASP A 180 -12.39 -13.93 -15.32
CA ASP A 180 -12.86 -14.87 -14.31
C ASP A 180 -12.63 -14.35 -12.90
N ALA A 181 -11.59 -13.54 -12.70
CA ALA A 181 -11.22 -12.94 -11.42
C ALA A 181 -10.63 -11.54 -11.61
N LEU A 182 -10.58 -10.79 -10.52
CA LEU A 182 -10.04 -9.43 -10.46
C LEU A 182 -9.28 -9.26 -9.14
N ILE A 183 -8.05 -8.79 -9.22
CA ILE A 183 -7.25 -8.38 -8.06
C ILE A 183 -7.13 -6.85 -8.09
N ALA A 184 -7.81 -6.18 -7.17
CA ALA A 184 -7.87 -4.72 -7.16
C ALA A 184 -7.83 -4.14 -5.74
N PRO A 185 -7.13 -3.01 -5.52
CA PRO A 185 -7.09 -2.35 -4.21
C PRO A 185 -8.45 -1.77 -3.78
N ARG A 186 -9.29 -1.40 -4.75
CA ARG A 186 -10.66 -0.89 -4.56
C ARG A 186 -11.67 -1.97 -4.97
N ALA A 187 -12.80 -2.03 -4.28
CA ALA A 187 -13.88 -2.93 -4.66
C ALA A 187 -14.49 -2.47 -6.01
N PRO A 188 -14.66 -3.38 -6.99
CA PRO A 188 -15.29 -3.04 -8.26
C PRO A 188 -16.77 -2.74 -8.07
N SER A 189 -17.32 -1.84 -8.90
CA SER A 189 -18.71 -1.40 -8.81
C SER A 189 -19.70 -2.57 -8.99
N CYS A 190 -19.39 -3.57 -9.82
CA CYS A 190 -20.21 -4.77 -9.97
C CYS A 190 -20.32 -5.56 -8.65
N PHE A 191 -19.27 -5.60 -7.81
CA PHE A 191 -19.34 -6.20 -6.49
C PHE A 191 -20.15 -5.33 -5.50
N ILE A 192 -19.93 -4.02 -5.50
CA ILE A 192 -20.65 -3.08 -4.62
C ILE A 192 -22.16 -3.12 -4.91
N LYS A 193 -22.55 -3.17 -6.18
CA LYS A 193 -23.95 -3.31 -6.64
C LYS A 193 -24.54 -4.70 -6.42
N LYS A 194 -23.74 -5.65 -5.87
CA LYS A 194 -24.17 -7.04 -5.64
C LYS A 194 -24.67 -7.73 -6.91
N VAL A 195 -24.00 -7.50 -8.02
CA VAL A 195 -24.33 -8.19 -9.29
C VAL A 195 -24.22 -9.70 -9.08
N ALA A 196 -25.18 -10.43 -9.64
CA ALA A 196 -25.18 -11.89 -9.57
C ALA A 196 -23.87 -12.48 -10.09
N ASN A 197 -23.40 -13.58 -9.49
CA ASN A 197 -22.17 -14.29 -9.86
C ASN A 197 -20.86 -13.50 -9.66
N VAL A 198 -20.87 -12.40 -8.89
CA VAL A 198 -19.65 -11.70 -8.48
C VAL A 198 -19.52 -11.77 -6.96
N GLY A 199 -18.39 -12.29 -6.47
CA GLY A 199 -18.12 -12.44 -5.04
C GLY A 199 -16.65 -12.24 -4.71
N ARG A 200 -16.28 -12.40 -3.43
CA ARG A 200 -14.88 -12.50 -3.00
C ARG A 200 -14.42 -13.95 -3.01
N LEU A 201 -13.15 -14.18 -3.37
CA LEU A 201 -12.53 -15.50 -3.23
C LEU A 201 -12.47 -15.95 -1.77
N PHE A 202 -12.28 -15.01 -0.85
CA PHE A 202 -12.30 -15.22 0.59
C PHE A 202 -13.52 -14.51 1.20
N PRO A 203 -14.68 -15.19 1.32
CA PRO A 203 -15.89 -14.56 1.87
C PRO A 203 -15.69 -14.07 3.32
N ASP A 204 -15.09 -14.90 4.18
CA ASP A 204 -14.65 -14.52 5.53
C ASP A 204 -13.18 -14.06 5.49
N PHE A 205 -12.92 -12.97 4.79
CA PHE A 205 -11.57 -12.43 4.67
C PHE A 205 -11.01 -11.93 6.00
N VAL A 206 -11.84 -11.48 6.93
CA VAL A 206 -11.38 -10.95 8.22
C VAL A 206 -10.72 -12.07 9.04
N ALA A 207 -11.36 -13.21 9.17
CA ALA A 207 -10.75 -14.36 9.85
C ALA A 207 -9.49 -14.85 9.12
N THR A 208 -9.55 -14.93 7.79
CA THR A 208 -8.39 -15.33 6.96
C THR A 208 -7.21 -14.37 7.11
N GLU A 209 -7.45 -13.06 7.09
CA GLU A 209 -6.41 -12.04 7.22
C GLU A 209 -5.79 -12.00 8.63
N LYS A 210 -6.59 -12.22 9.68
CA LYS A 210 -6.09 -12.36 11.06
C LYS A 210 -5.24 -13.62 11.23
N ASP A 211 -5.66 -14.76 10.66
CA ASP A 211 -4.89 -16.00 10.68
C ASP A 211 -3.57 -15.85 9.91
N TYR A 212 -3.60 -15.24 8.72
CA TYR A 212 -2.40 -14.94 7.94
C TYR A 212 -1.38 -14.14 8.76
N TYR A 213 -1.82 -13.04 9.40
CA TYR A 213 -0.92 -12.25 10.25
C TYR A 213 -0.36 -13.06 11.42
N LYS A 214 -1.19 -13.84 12.12
CA LYS A 214 -0.73 -14.67 13.25
C LYS A 214 0.36 -15.67 12.85
N ARG A 215 0.26 -16.26 11.67
CA ARG A 215 1.22 -17.26 11.17
C ARG A 215 2.49 -16.62 10.59
N THR A 216 2.37 -15.49 9.94
CA THR A 216 3.47 -14.92 9.14
C THR A 216 4.11 -13.69 9.77
N GLY A 217 3.42 -12.99 10.65
CA GLY A 217 3.83 -11.67 11.14
C GLY A 217 3.78 -10.57 10.06
N ILE A 218 3.28 -10.87 8.87
CA ILE A 218 3.27 -9.93 7.74
C ILE A 218 2.01 -9.06 7.81
N TYR A 219 2.21 -7.75 7.98
CA TYR A 219 1.16 -6.74 7.84
C TYR A 219 1.47 -5.85 6.63
N PRO A 220 0.91 -6.12 5.45
CA PRO A 220 1.31 -5.55 4.19
C PRO A 220 1.30 -4.02 4.14
N ILE A 221 2.42 -3.45 3.73
CA ILE A 221 2.65 -2.01 3.52
C ILE A 221 2.29 -1.67 2.08
N MET A 222 1.38 -0.72 1.90
CA MET A 222 1.00 -0.21 0.57
C MET A 222 1.79 1.03 0.19
N HIS A 223 1.97 1.94 1.17
CA HIS A 223 2.55 3.25 0.96
C HIS A 223 3.62 3.55 1.99
N VAL A 224 4.59 4.35 1.58
CA VAL A 224 5.70 4.85 2.41
C VAL A 224 5.78 6.37 2.30
N ILE A 225 6.37 7.05 3.29
CA ILE A 225 6.71 8.46 3.19
C ILE A 225 8.12 8.60 2.62
N GLY A 226 8.24 9.34 1.52
CA GLY A 226 9.51 9.71 0.90
C GLY A 226 9.85 11.17 1.15
N ILE A 227 11.16 11.45 1.30
CA ILE A 227 11.71 12.80 1.38
C ILE A 227 12.56 13.03 0.13
N LEU A 228 12.41 14.18 -0.52
CA LEU A 228 13.22 14.54 -1.68
C LEU A 228 14.71 14.51 -1.30
N GLU A 229 15.52 13.71 -2.01
CA GLU A 229 16.93 13.48 -1.62
C GLU A 229 17.74 14.77 -1.55
N SER A 230 17.51 15.72 -2.46
CA SER A 230 18.18 17.03 -2.45
C SER A 230 17.88 17.82 -1.17
N LYS A 231 16.62 17.75 -0.70
CA LYS A 231 16.19 18.42 0.53
C LYS A 231 16.82 17.77 1.77
N LEU A 232 16.86 16.43 1.81
CA LEU A 232 17.47 15.69 2.90
C LEU A 232 18.99 15.88 2.96
N LYS A 233 19.68 15.91 1.80
CA LYS A 233 21.13 16.20 1.73
C LYS A 233 21.47 17.56 2.30
N ALA A 234 20.63 18.58 2.02
CA ALA A 234 20.81 19.92 2.57
C ALA A 234 20.46 20.02 4.06
N ASN A 235 19.62 19.13 4.57
CA ASN A 235 19.09 19.16 5.93
C ASN A 235 19.08 17.73 6.53
N PRO A 236 20.21 17.16 6.96
CA PRO A 236 20.29 15.75 7.41
C PRO A 236 19.37 15.39 8.59
N TRP A 237 19.02 16.37 9.42
CA TRP A 237 18.12 16.23 10.57
C TRP A 237 16.65 16.02 10.18
N LEU A 238 16.27 16.39 8.94
CA LEU A 238 14.89 16.45 8.48
C LEU A 238 14.18 15.10 8.57
N ALA A 239 14.86 13.99 8.24
CA ALA A 239 14.24 12.66 8.28
C ALA A 239 13.76 12.29 9.70
N ALA A 240 14.53 12.58 10.71
CA ALA A 240 14.16 12.33 12.11
C ALA A 240 12.99 13.22 12.56
N SER A 241 12.99 14.52 12.19
CA SER A 241 11.89 15.44 12.52
C SER A 241 10.58 15.04 11.84
N VAL A 242 10.63 14.66 10.56
CA VAL A 242 9.46 14.16 9.82
C VAL A 242 8.94 12.88 10.44
N TYR A 243 9.82 11.92 10.73
CA TYR A 243 9.44 10.65 11.36
C TYR A 243 8.70 10.89 12.68
N LYS A 244 9.30 11.66 13.61
CA LYS A 244 8.71 11.99 14.93
C LYS A 244 7.33 12.63 14.79
N ALA A 245 7.15 13.53 13.81
CA ALA A 245 5.88 14.20 13.60
C ALA A 245 4.79 13.23 13.13
N PHE A 246 5.09 12.35 12.16
CA PHE A 246 4.15 11.33 11.71
C PHE A 246 3.83 10.31 12.81
N ASP A 247 4.82 9.89 13.59
CA ASP A 247 4.64 8.94 14.69
C ASP A 247 3.74 9.53 15.79
N LYS A 248 4.00 10.79 16.19
CA LYS A 248 3.15 11.51 17.14
C LYS A 248 1.71 11.67 16.62
N ALA A 249 1.53 11.98 15.34
CA ALA A 249 0.19 12.12 14.75
C ALA A 249 -0.57 10.79 14.76
N LYS A 250 0.13 9.69 14.45
CA LYS A 250 -0.41 8.32 14.54
C LYS A 250 -0.83 7.98 15.97
N ASP A 251 0.02 8.25 16.95
CA ASP A 251 -0.28 7.94 18.37
C ASP A 251 -1.55 8.65 18.84
N MET A 252 -1.74 9.91 18.45
CA MET A 252 -2.99 10.65 18.74
C MET A 252 -4.22 9.95 18.17
N ALA A 253 -4.15 9.40 16.94
CA ALA A 253 -5.27 8.67 16.34
C ALA A 253 -5.55 7.35 17.06
N LEU A 254 -4.49 6.62 17.45
CA LEU A 254 -4.64 5.39 18.23
C LEU A 254 -5.25 5.65 19.61
N ASP A 255 -4.86 6.75 20.28
CA ASP A 255 -5.44 7.17 21.55
C ASP A 255 -6.90 7.59 21.42
N ASP A 256 -7.26 8.27 20.33
CA ASP A 256 -8.64 8.61 20.04
C ASP A 256 -9.52 7.37 19.82
N MET A 257 -8.98 6.32 19.21
CA MET A 257 -9.66 5.03 19.02
C MET A 257 -9.87 4.28 20.35
N ARG A 258 -8.92 4.42 21.29
CA ARG A 258 -8.97 3.79 22.64
C ARG A 258 -9.89 4.49 23.63
N ASN A 259 -10.40 5.66 23.29
CA ASN A 259 -11.16 6.47 24.24
C ASN A 259 -12.45 5.77 24.68
N VAL A 260 -12.51 5.39 25.95
CA VAL A 260 -13.64 4.68 26.56
C VAL A 260 -14.76 5.59 27.07
N THR A 261 -14.49 6.89 27.20
CA THR A 261 -15.47 7.83 27.78
C THR A 261 -16.57 8.18 26.77
N ILE A 262 -16.17 8.68 25.62
CA ILE A 262 -17.04 9.00 24.48
C ILE A 262 -16.24 8.76 23.21
N PRO A 263 -16.73 7.96 22.25
CA PRO A 263 -16.01 7.73 20.99
C PRO A 263 -15.67 9.05 20.29
N LYS A 264 -14.41 9.28 19.99
CA LYS A 264 -13.94 10.42 19.19
C LYS A 264 -14.01 10.14 17.69
N ILE A 265 -14.05 8.84 17.32
CA ILE A 265 -14.28 8.40 15.95
C ILE A 265 -15.73 7.95 15.79
N THR A 266 -16.28 8.03 14.58
CA THR A 266 -17.68 7.67 14.29
C THR A 266 -17.84 6.14 14.24
N HIS A 267 -17.50 5.46 15.34
CA HIS A 267 -17.66 4.02 15.52
C HIS A 267 -18.09 3.74 16.97
N PRO A 268 -19.31 3.20 17.22
CA PRO A 268 -19.85 3.06 18.57
C PRO A 268 -19.04 2.18 19.51
N TRP A 269 -18.26 1.25 18.97
CA TRP A 269 -17.43 0.28 19.70
C TRP A 269 -15.95 0.46 19.37
N SER A 270 -15.48 1.70 19.25
CA SER A 270 -14.08 1.98 18.87
C SER A 270 -13.07 1.43 19.87
N ASP A 271 -13.37 1.52 21.16
CA ASP A 271 -12.55 1.01 22.25
C ASP A 271 -12.47 -0.53 22.23
N ALA A 272 -13.59 -1.21 22.00
CA ALA A 272 -13.60 -2.67 21.86
C ALA A 272 -12.80 -3.13 20.62
N LEU A 273 -12.94 -2.39 19.50
CA LEU A 273 -12.15 -2.67 18.30
C LEU A 273 -10.66 -2.40 18.54
N ALA A 274 -10.31 -1.34 19.26
CA ALA A 274 -8.93 -1.06 19.66
C ALA A 274 -8.35 -2.19 20.51
N ALA A 275 -9.10 -2.69 21.51
CA ALA A 275 -8.69 -3.82 22.34
C ALA A 275 -8.48 -5.11 21.52
N GLU A 276 -9.33 -5.38 20.53
CA GLU A 276 -9.16 -6.50 19.61
C GLU A 276 -7.89 -6.37 18.77
N MET A 277 -7.62 -5.16 18.25
CA MET A 277 -6.40 -4.90 17.48
C MET A 277 -5.14 -5.00 18.35
N GLU A 278 -5.18 -4.51 19.58
CA GLU A 278 -4.09 -4.64 20.53
C GLU A 278 -3.79 -6.12 20.88
N ALA A 279 -4.81 -6.92 21.04
CA ALA A 279 -4.64 -8.35 21.28
C ALA A 279 -3.99 -9.08 20.08
N LEU A 280 -4.19 -8.59 18.85
CA LEU A 280 -3.63 -9.19 17.64
C LEU A 280 -2.24 -8.66 17.31
N PHE A 281 -2.04 -7.34 17.34
CA PHE A 281 -0.86 -6.65 16.82
C PHE A 281 0.07 -6.10 17.91
N GLY A 282 -0.36 -6.08 19.17
CA GLY A 282 0.28 -5.35 20.26
C GLY A 282 -0.26 -3.92 20.42
N ARG A 283 0.21 -3.22 21.46
CA ARG A 283 -0.28 -1.89 21.83
C ARG A 283 -0.22 -0.88 20.67
N ASP A 284 0.88 -0.85 19.91
CA ASP A 284 0.96 -0.12 18.65
C ASP A 284 0.54 -1.04 17.51
N PHE A 285 -0.76 -1.02 17.17
CA PHE A 285 -1.30 -1.83 16.09
C PHE A 285 -1.17 -1.17 14.71
N TRP A 286 -0.42 -0.06 14.60
CA TRP A 286 -0.03 0.57 13.34
C TRP A 286 1.45 0.98 13.37
N PRO A 287 2.37 0.04 13.63
CA PRO A 287 3.75 0.37 13.94
C PRO A 287 4.48 1.00 12.75
N TYR A 288 5.22 2.08 13.03
CA TYR A 288 6.26 2.62 12.16
C TYR A 288 7.63 2.05 12.56
N GLY A 289 8.67 2.41 11.83
CA GLY A 289 10.02 1.93 12.10
C GLY A 289 10.39 0.62 11.41
N ILE A 290 11.69 0.36 11.32
CA ILE A 290 12.22 -0.83 10.64
C ILE A 290 11.99 -2.09 11.47
N ASP A 291 12.38 -2.09 12.75
CA ASP A 291 12.41 -3.33 13.54
C ASP A 291 11.04 -3.98 13.67
N ALA A 292 10.01 -3.19 13.98
CA ALA A 292 8.64 -3.67 14.07
C ALA A 292 8.06 -4.16 12.72
N ASN A 293 8.69 -3.80 11.62
CA ASN A 293 8.22 -4.07 10.26
C ASN A 293 9.18 -4.90 9.42
N ARG A 294 10.30 -5.34 9.98
CA ARG A 294 11.39 -6.03 9.27
C ARG A 294 10.87 -7.18 8.42
N VAL A 295 10.12 -8.11 9.02
CA VAL A 295 9.53 -9.27 8.33
C VAL A 295 8.67 -8.84 7.14
N THR A 296 7.84 -7.82 7.34
CA THR A 296 6.97 -7.29 6.28
C THR A 296 7.76 -6.63 5.14
N ILE A 297 8.77 -5.82 5.50
CA ILE A 297 9.60 -5.11 4.50
C ILE A 297 10.40 -6.13 3.69
N GLU A 298 11.10 -7.06 4.34
CA GLU A 298 11.88 -8.11 3.69
C GLU A 298 11.03 -8.98 2.77
N ALA A 299 9.83 -9.38 3.22
CA ALA A 299 8.88 -10.12 2.39
C ALA A 299 8.50 -9.33 1.13
N PHE A 300 8.21 -8.02 1.25
CA PHE A 300 7.85 -7.20 0.10
C PHE A 300 9.01 -7.02 -0.88
N LEU A 301 10.20 -6.70 -0.40
CA LEU A 301 11.38 -6.52 -1.25
C LEU A 301 11.73 -7.81 -2.00
N ARG A 302 11.59 -8.97 -1.34
CA ARG A 302 11.72 -10.29 -1.97
C ARG A 302 10.64 -10.51 -3.02
N TYR A 303 9.36 -10.33 -2.70
CA TYR A 303 8.26 -10.48 -3.64
C TYR A 303 8.43 -9.60 -4.87
N HIS A 304 8.84 -8.37 -4.64
CA HIS A 304 9.02 -7.37 -5.69
C HIS A 304 10.11 -7.77 -6.68
N HIS A 305 11.22 -8.29 -6.16
CA HIS A 305 12.32 -8.77 -7.00
C HIS A 305 11.97 -10.09 -7.70
N GLU A 306 11.42 -11.08 -7.00
CA GLU A 306 11.01 -12.37 -7.57
C GLU A 306 9.95 -12.22 -8.67
N GLN A 307 9.12 -11.21 -8.58
CA GLN A 307 8.12 -10.87 -9.58
C GLN A 307 8.66 -10.02 -10.74
N GLY A 308 9.97 -9.77 -10.79
CA GLY A 308 10.61 -8.98 -11.84
C GLY A 308 10.24 -7.50 -11.87
N LEU A 309 9.71 -6.96 -10.76
CA LEU A 309 9.31 -5.55 -10.66
C LEU A 309 10.49 -4.63 -10.30
N SER A 310 11.56 -5.17 -9.75
CA SER A 310 12.81 -4.47 -9.47
C SER A 310 13.99 -5.18 -10.13
N VAL A 311 14.90 -4.39 -10.71
CA VAL A 311 16.08 -4.88 -11.43
C VAL A 311 17.11 -5.56 -10.53
N LYS A 312 17.04 -5.30 -9.21
CA LYS A 312 17.81 -5.98 -8.16
C LYS A 312 16.98 -6.15 -6.89
N HIS A 313 17.37 -7.11 -6.07
CA HIS A 313 16.84 -7.22 -4.71
C HIS A 313 17.45 -6.13 -3.84
N LEU A 314 16.64 -5.18 -3.40
CA LEU A 314 17.07 -4.13 -2.47
C LEU A 314 17.20 -4.68 -1.05
N SER A 315 18.24 -4.25 -0.33
CA SER A 315 18.27 -4.39 1.12
C SER A 315 17.43 -3.29 1.79
N ILE A 316 17.16 -3.45 3.08
CA ILE A 316 16.45 -2.42 3.87
C ILE A 316 17.27 -1.12 3.89
N GLU A 317 18.59 -1.23 4.03
CA GLU A 317 19.52 -0.10 4.06
C GLU A 317 19.55 0.68 2.74
N GLU A 318 19.36 0.00 1.62
CA GLU A 318 19.24 0.64 0.31
C GLU A 318 17.87 1.31 0.10
N ALA A 319 16.83 0.76 0.75
CA ALA A 319 15.46 1.23 0.60
C ALA A 319 15.08 2.41 1.51
N PHE A 320 15.78 2.62 2.63
CA PHE A 320 15.39 3.64 3.61
C PHE A 320 16.56 4.57 3.96
N ALA A 321 16.23 5.79 4.42
CA ALA A 321 17.19 6.79 4.84
C ALA A 321 18.00 6.29 6.06
N ALA A 322 19.33 6.32 5.95
CA ALA A 322 20.24 5.77 6.96
C ALA A 322 20.00 6.35 8.37
N SER A 323 19.66 7.65 8.47
CA SER A 323 19.39 8.31 9.76
C SER A 323 18.09 7.86 10.44
N THR A 324 17.30 6.99 9.81
CA THR A 324 16.05 6.44 10.37
C THR A 324 16.11 4.93 10.59
N MET A 325 17.27 4.31 10.38
CA MET A 325 17.46 2.86 10.53
C MET A 325 17.51 2.44 12.00
N GLU A 326 18.20 3.21 12.81
CA GLU A 326 18.28 3.03 14.26
C GLU A 326 17.38 4.08 14.92
N GLN A 327 16.23 3.66 15.37
CA GLN A 327 15.41 4.51 16.22
C GLN A 327 15.84 4.31 17.66
N SER A 328 16.67 5.20 18.13
CA SER A 328 16.79 5.39 19.57
C SER A 328 15.42 5.79 20.10
N ARG A 329 14.80 4.92 20.90
CA ARG A 329 13.70 5.30 21.78
C ARG A 329 14.25 6.39 22.73
N ILE A 330 13.96 7.63 22.39
CA ILE A 330 14.19 8.76 23.32
C ILE A 330 12.90 8.95 24.10
#